data_1c68a50f6bc7f0b7cfbbf21205f0c129
#
_entry.id   1c68a50f6bc7f0b7cfbbf21205f0c129
#
_cell.length_a   1.000
_cell.length_b   1.000
_cell.length_c   1.000
_cell.angle_alpha   90.00
_cell.angle_beta   90.00
_cell.angle_gamma   90.00
#
_symmetry.space_group_name_H-M   'P 1'
#
loop_
_entity.id
_entity.type
_entity.pdbx_description
1 polymer ?
#
loop_
_entity_poly.entity_id
_entity_poly.type
_entity_poly.pdbx_seq_one_letter_code
_entity_poly.pdbx_strand_id
1 'polypeptide(L)'
;MPNIFKAIKFYFAAPKPLPPGNYAYQAAPDAPFPYRLHLRIEADGSGVLILNGSTVLHLNQTAAEYAYHLIKGNPAEHVGWQIATRYKTSRVKGQRDYGAFTEQLRTLIDTPDLDPVTYLGFDRQTPYTAISAPYRLDCALTYRLPEGVDTAIAPTERVKRELSADEWKKIIDKSWQVGIPHLIFTGGEPTLRDDLLDILAYAETNGQVTGLLTNGLRLADSAYFEQLVRTGLDHVMVVLNPDLEQSWRVLEVICPDDLFTAVHLTITPQNKAETPSLIKRLADMKANALSLSISDPSLAADLENARELAANLGLSLVWDLPVPYSSSNPVSLEIAAGEYAEELKTEGAGKAWLYVEPDGDVLPAQGTNKVLGNLLTDPWESIWKQPH
;
A
#
# COMPACT_ATOMS: atom_id res chain seq x y z
N MET A 1 -27.58 43.72 -20.91
CA MET A 1 -28.43 42.56 -20.62
C MET A 1 -27.55 41.33 -20.64
N PRO A 2 -27.42 40.54 -19.57
CA PRO A 2 -26.70 39.28 -19.65
C PRO A 2 -27.42 38.36 -20.65
N ASN A 3 -26.68 37.75 -21.52
CA ASN A 3 -27.17 36.96 -22.62
C ASN A 3 -27.90 35.70 -22.09
N ILE A 4 -29.23 35.78 -21.95
CA ILE A 4 -30.12 34.75 -21.47
C ILE A 4 -29.90 33.41 -22.19
N PHE A 5 -29.57 33.44 -23.46
CA PHE A 5 -29.24 32.23 -24.25
C PHE A 5 -27.95 31.55 -23.76
N LYS A 6 -26.95 32.30 -23.27
CA LYS A 6 -25.73 31.71 -22.67
C LYS A 6 -26.03 31.04 -21.32
N ALA A 7 -26.90 31.68 -20.51
CA ALA A 7 -27.32 31.12 -19.22
C ALA A 7 -28.14 29.83 -19.39
N ILE A 8 -29.04 29.79 -20.37
CA ILE A 8 -29.86 28.62 -20.69
C ILE A 8 -28.98 27.49 -21.23
N LYS A 9 -28.04 27.77 -22.15
CA LYS A 9 -27.09 26.75 -22.66
C LYS A 9 -26.22 26.16 -21.53
N PHE A 10 -25.81 26.98 -20.58
CA PHE A 10 -25.02 26.54 -19.43
C PHE A 10 -25.83 25.63 -18.50
N TYR A 11 -27.13 25.93 -18.28
CA TYR A 11 -28.00 25.13 -17.41
C TYR A 11 -28.28 23.72 -17.95
N PHE A 12 -28.26 23.54 -19.28
CA PHE A 12 -28.48 22.24 -19.93
C PHE A 12 -27.19 21.56 -20.37
N ALA A 13 -26.03 22.21 -20.23
CA ALA A 13 -24.75 21.56 -20.48
C ALA A 13 -24.46 20.48 -19.43
N ALA A 14 -23.96 19.34 -19.85
CA ALA A 14 -23.42 18.34 -18.94
C ALA A 14 -22.21 18.92 -18.19
N PRO A 15 -21.98 18.53 -16.94
CA PRO A 15 -20.73 18.84 -16.24
C PRO A 15 -19.51 18.42 -17.11
N LYS A 16 -18.43 19.19 -17.05
CA LYS A 16 -17.18 18.90 -17.74
C LYS A 16 -16.10 18.58 -16.70
N PRO A 17 -16.05 17.36 -16.18
CA PRO A 17 -15.04 16.98 -15.20
C PRO A 17 -13.62 17.14 -15.76
N LEU A 18 -12.64 17.08 -14.87
CA LEU A 18 -11.23 17.02 -15.29
C LEU A 18 -10.98 15.74 -16.11
N PRO A 19 -10.07 15.81 -17.08
CA PRO A 19 -9.65 14.61 -17.80
C PRO A 19 -8.91 13.64 -16.87
N PRO A 20 -8.90 12.34 -17.21
CA PRO A 20 -8.13 11.35 -16.49
C PRO A 20 -6.66 11.75 -16.35
N GLY A 21 -6.05 11.42 -15.21
CA GLY A 21 -4.64 11.73 -14.97
C GLY A 21 -4.24 11.46 -13.53
N ASN A 22 -2.92 11.39 -13.31
CA ASN A 22 -2.31 11.12 -12.03
C ASN A 22 -1.61 12.38 -11.51
N TYR A 23 -1.81 12.70 -10.25
CA TYR A 23 -1.26 13.87 -9.59
C TYR A 23 -0.76 13.49 -8.21
N ALA A 24 0.40 14.01 -7.84
CA ALA A 24 0.98 13.75 -6.53
C ALA A 24 1.42 15.05 -5.87
N TYR A 25 1.47 15.01 -4.55
CA TYR A 25 2.03 16.03 -3.69
C TYR A 25 2.76 15.33 -2.54
N GLN A 26 3.94 15.84 -2.23
CA GLN A 26 4.71 15.45 -1.05
C GLN A 26 4.97 16.69 -0.21
N ALA A 27 4.65 16.62 1.07
CA ALA A 27 4.99 17.67 2.02
C ALA A 27 6.51 17.84 2.12
N ALA A 28 6.95 19.05 2.42
CA ALA A 28 8.38 19.28 2.65
C ALA A 28 8.87 18.44 3.84
N PRO A 29 10.13 17.97 3.83
CA PRO A 29 10.66 17.12 4.91
C PRO A 29 10.65 17.76 6.29
N ASP A 30 10.64 19.09 6.34
CA ASP A 30 10.58 19.91 7.57
C ASP A 30 9.14 20.28 7.97
N ALA A 31 8.13 19.75 7.26
CA ALA A 31 6.74 19.96 7.65
C ALA A 31 6.45 19.31 9.01
N PRO A 32 5.59 19.92 9.86
CA PRO A 32 5.23 19.35 11.16
C PRO A 32 4.66 17.92 11.06
N PHE A 33 3.98 17.63 9.97
CA PHE A 33 3.43 16.31 9.63
C PHE A 33 3.79 16.03 8.17
N PRO A 34 4.83 15.23 7.89
CA PRO A 34 5.16 14.83 6.54
C PRO A 34 4.05 13.91 6.00
N TYR A 35 3.57 14.22 4.79
CA TYR A 35 2.52 13.41 4.15
C TYR A 35 2.67 13.43 2.63
N ARG A 36 2.09 12.41 2.00
CA ARG A 36 2.00 12.27 0.54
C ARG A 36 0.55 12.12 0.11
N LEU A 37 0.19 12.81 -0.95
CA LEU A 37 -1.11 12.69 -1.61
C LEU A 37 -0.91 12.16 -3.01
N HIS A 38 -1.65 11.12 -3.37
CA HIS A 38 -1.69 10.59 -4.73
C HIS A 38 -3.15 10.62 -5.19
N LEU A 39 -3.44 11.43 -6.18
CA LEU A 39 -4.76 11.55 -6.80
C LEU A 39 -4.73 10.94 -8.19
N ARG A 40 -5.57 9.95 -8.42
CA ARG A 40 -5.90 9.45 -9.75
C ARG A 40 -7.30 9.89 -10.13
N ILE A 41 -7.45 10.56 -11.26
CA ILE A 41 -8.74 10.94 -11.84
C ILE A 41 -9.11 9.89 -12.87
N GLU A 42 -10.25 9.25 -12.69
CA GLU A 42 -10.78 8.18 -13.53
C GLU A 42 -11.46 8.74 -14.79
N ALA A 43 -11.79 7.85 -15.74
CA ALA A 43 -12.34 8.24 -17.05
C ALA A 43 -13.70 8.98 -16.95
N ASP A 44 -14.48 8.71 -15.91
CA ASP A 44 -15.75 9.39 -15.63
C ASP A 44 -15.58 10.71 -14.86
N GLY A 45 -14.34 11.06 -14.50
CA GLY A 45 -13.99 12.26 -13.73
C GLY A 45 -14.10 12.10 -12.22
N SER A 46 -14.51 10.93 -11.70
CA SER A 46 -14.35 10.59 -10.29
C SER A 46 -12.86 10.45 -9.94
N GLY A 47 -12.53 10.37 -8.67
CA GLY A 47 -11.13 10.27 -8.25
C GLY A 47 -10.90 9.27 -7.14
N VAL A 48 -9.69 8.73 -7.12
CA VAL A 48 -9.15 8.00 -5.98
C VAL A 48 -8.02 8.85 -5.40
N LEU A 49 -8.18 9.29 -4.16
CA LEU A 49 -7.14 9.99 -3.41
C LEU A 49 -6.57 9.05 -2.35
N ILE A 50 -5.27 8.86 -2.40
CA ILE A 50 -4.55 8.00 -1.46
C ILE A 50 -3.62 8.88 -0.63
N LEU A 51 -3.79 8.84 0.69
CA LEU A 51 -2.95 9.51 1.67
C LEU A 51 -1.98 8.50 2.29
N ASN A 52 -0.69 8.79 2.22
CA ASN A 52 0.40 7.97 2.78
C ASN A 52 0.36 6.47 2.40
N GLY A 53 -0.16 6.15 1.21
CA GLY A 53 -0.26 4.77 0.72
C GLY A 53 -1.31 3.89 1.43
N SER A 54 -1.93 4.36 2.51
CA SER A 54 -2.83 3.56 3.35
C SER A 54 -4.29 4.03 3.35
N THR A 55 -4.55 5.33 3.49
CA THR A 55 -5.91 5.86 3.54
C THR A 55 -6.42 6.15 2.13
N VAL A 56 -7.42 5.40 1.69
CA VAL A 56 -8.00 5.50 0.34
C VAL A 56 -9.36 6.19 0.42
N LEU A 57 -9.50 7.29 -0.32
CA LEU A 57 -10.75 8.06 -0.44
C LEU A 57 -11.27 7.98 -1.87
N HIS A 58 -12.51 7.54 -2.03
CA HIS A 58 -13.23 7.60 -3.29
C HIS A 58 -13.96 8.94 -3.39
N LEU A 59 -13.63 9.70 -4.42
CA LEU A 59 -14.10 11.07 -4.60
C LEU A 59 -15.02 11.15 -5.81
N ASN A 60 -16.16 11.81 -5.66
CA ASN A 60 -16.96 12.20 -6.80
C ASN A 60 -16.22 13.27 -7.65
N GLN A 61 -16.72 13.57 -8.83
CA GLN A 61 -16.09 14.49 -9.79
C GLN A 61 -15.71 15.85 -9.17
N THR A 62 -16.56 16.40 -8.32
CA THR A 62 -16.31 17.72 -7.70
C THR A 62 -15.23 17.61 -6.62
N ALA A 63 -15.27 16.58 -5.77
CA ALA A 63 -14.27 16.36 -4.74
C ALA A 63 -12.90 16.00 -5.35
N ALA A 64 -12.88 15.24 -6.45
CA ALA A 64 -11.67 14.97 -7.21
C ALA A 64 -11.02 16.26 -7.75
N GLU A 65 -11.82 17.20 -8.24
CA GLU A 65 -11.34 18.53 -8.67
C GLU A 65 -10.84 19.37 -7.48
N TYR A 66 -11.47 19.28 -6.31
CA TYR A 66 -10.94 19.92 -5.10
C TYR A 66 -9.58 19.33 -4.70
N ALA A 67 -9.43 18.01 -4.71
CA ALA A 67 -8.15 17.36 -4.42
C ALA A 67 -7.06 17.76 -5.44
N TYR A 68 -7.40 17.84 -6.72
CA TYR A 68 -6.50 18.33 -7.77
C TYR A 68 -6.03 19.76 -7.49
N HIS A 69 -6.93 20.66 -7.16
CA HIS A 69 -6.59 22.05 -6.88
C HIS A 69 -5.76 22.21 -5.59
N LEU A 70 -6.02 21.37 -4.59
CA LEU A 70 -5.20 21.33 -3.38
C LEU A 70 -3.76 20.90 -3.70
N ILE A 71 -3.59 19.81 -4.43
CA ILE A 71 -2.27 19.32 -4.88
C ILE A 71 -1.53 20.38 -5.71
N LYS A 72 -2.25 21.18 -6.52
CA LYS A 72 -1.66 22.27 -7.32
C LYS A 72 -1.44 23.57 -6.54
N GLY A 73 -1.81 23.62 -5.27
CA GLY A 73 -1.68 24.84 -4.44
C GLY A 73 -2.54 26.01 -4.89
N ASN A 74 -3.66 25.74 -5.58
CA ASN A 74 -4.53 26.79 -6.10
C ASN A 74 -5.32 27.46 -4.97
N PRO A 75 -5.39 28.80 -4.93
CA PRO A 75 -6.12 29.54 -3.90
C PRO A 75 -7.64 29.32 -4.05
N ALA A 76 -8.35 29.34 -2.91
CA ALA A 76 -9.78 29.05 -2.84
C ALA A 76 -10.65 29.92 -3.79
N GLU A 77 -10.26 31.18 -4.02
CA GLU A 77 -10.96 32.06 -4.97
C GLU A 77 -10.90 31.54 -6.41
N HIS A 78 -9.73 31.05 -6.81
CA HIS A 78 -9.53 30.44 -8.14
C HIS A 78 -10.36 29.18 -8.28
N VAL A 79 -10.33 28.31 -7.24
CA VAL A 79 -11.09 27.06 -7.20
C VAL A 79 -12.59 27.34 -7.31
N GLY A 80 -13.13 28.28 -6.53
CA GLY A 80 -14.55 28.64 -6.60
C GLY A 80 -14.99 29.09 -8.00
N TRP A 81 -14.13 29.79 -8.74
CA TRP A 81 -14.40 30.19 -10.13
C TRP A 81 -14.38 28.99 -11.09
N GLN A 82 -13.40 28.11 -10.99
CA GLN A 82 -13.27 26.91 -11.84
C GLN A 82 -14.48 25.98 -11.65
N ILE A 83 -14.82 25.69 -10.40
CA ILE A 83 -15.95 24.83 -10.03
C ILE A 83 -17.27 25.42 -10.57
N ALA A 84 -17.50 26.72 -10.41
CA ALA A 84 -18.70 27.37 -10.95
C ALA A 84 -18.78 27.34 -12.48
N THR A 85 -17.64 27.26 -13.18
CA THR A 85 -17.58 27.18 -14.62
C THR A 85 -17.85 25.77 -15.14
N ARG A 86 -17.42 24.76 -14.40
CA ARG A 86 -17.54 23.33 -14.79
C ARG A 86 -18.84 22.70 -14.34
N TYR A 87 -19.31 23.05 -13.15
CA TYR A 87 -20.45 22.44 -12.49
C TYR A 87 -21.58 23.46 -12.27
N LYS A 88 -22.81 22.97 -12.11
CA LYS A 88 -24.00 23.81 -11.89
C LYS A 88 -24.05 24.34 -10.45
N THR A 89 -23.09 25.19 -10.06
CA THR A 89 -22.98 25.74 -8.71
C THR A 89 -22.58 27.21 -8.75
N SER A 90 -22.65 27.89 -7.59
CA SER A 90 -22.16 29.27 -7.47
C SER A 90 -20.69 29.29 -7.05
N ARG A 91 -19.96 30.33 -7.43
CA ARG A 91 -18.57 30.57 -7.03
C ARG A 91 -18.42 30.53 -5.49
N VAL A 92 -19.30 31.16 -4.77
CA VAL A 92 -19.26 31.22 -3.28
C VAL A 92 -19.47 29.84 -2.68
N LYS A 93 -20.38 29.02 -3.24
CA LYS A 93 -20.60 27.66 -2.78
C LYS A 93 -19.37 26.81 -3.06
N GLY A 94 -18.81 26.86 -4.27
CA GLY A 94 -17.60 26.11 -4.64
C GLY A 94 -16.40 26.45 -3.75
N GLN A 95 -16.22 27.73 -3.41
CA GLN A 95 -15.17 28.18 -2.51
C GLN A 95 -15.35 27.65 -1.07
N ARG A 96 -16.60 27.72 -0.54
CA ARG A 96 -16.92 27.19 0.79
C ARG A 96 -16.72 25.67 0.87
N ASP A 97 -17.23 24.95 -0.13
CA ASP A 97 -17.15 23.48 -0.16
C ASP A 97 -15.69 23.02 -0.32
N TYR A 98 -14.85 23.75 -1.09
CA TYR A 98 -13.41 23.52 -1.14
C TYR A 98 -12.72 23.72 0.23
N GLY A 99 -13.09 24.78 0.95
CA GLY A 99 -12.58 25.02 2.30
C GLY A 99 -12.92 23.86 3.26
N ALA A 100 -14.17 23.38 3.22
CA ALA A 100 -14.61 22.26 4.04
C ALA A 100 -13.86 20.97 3.69
N PHE A 101 -13.67 20.66 2.39
CA PHE A 101 -12.88 19.52 1.93
C PHE A 101 -11.41 19.60 2.42
N THR A 102 -10.82 20.77 2.34
CA THR A 102 -9.43 21.00 2.79
C THR A 102 -9.28 20.75 4.30
N GLU A 103 -10.24 21.22 5.11
CA GLU A 103 -10.25 20.98 6.56
C GLU A 103 -10.45 19.50 6.91
N GLN A 104 -11.33 18.79 6.20
CA GLN A 104 -11.51 17.36 6.38
C GLN A 104 -10.20 16.59 6.07
N LEU A 105 -9.54 16.95 4.98
CA LEU A 105 -8.27 16.29 4.60
C LEU A 105 -7.14 16.62 5.60
N ARG A 106 -7.07 17.87 6.09
CA ARG A 106 -6.14 18.26 7.14
C ARG A 106 -6.37 17.43 8.41
N THR A 107 -7.62 17.23 8.82
CA THR A 107 -7.95 16.39 9.98
C THR A 107 -7.43 14.95 9.81
N LEU A 108 -7.53 14.37 8.61
CA LEU A 108 -6.96 13.04 8.33
C LEU A 108 -5.43 13.03 8.38
N ILE A 109 -4.77 14.10 7.94
CA ILE A 109 -3.31 14.23 8.01
C ILE A 109 -2.84 14.35 9.46
N ASP A 110 -3.54 15.18 10.25
CA ASP A 110 -3.15 15.49 11.62
C ASP A 110 -3.58 14.40 12.63
N THR A 111 -4.43 13.44 12.22
CA THR A 111 -4.96 12.38 13.07
C THR A 111 -4.79 11.03 12.40
N PRO A 112 -3.66 10.35 12.62
CA PRO A 112 -3.43 9.00 12.11
C PRO A 112 -4.55 8.03 12.53
N ASP A 113 -4.87 7.07 11.66
CA ASP A 113 -5.87 6.01 11.87
C ASP A 113 -7.32 6.48 12.06
N LEU A 114 -7.61 7.76 11.79
CA LEU A 114 -8.99 8.24 11.81
C LEU A 114 -9.79 7.60 10.66
N ASP A 115 -10.93 6.96 10.99
CA ASP A 115 -11.84 6.45 9.96
C ASP A 115 -12.57 7.62 9.25
N PRO A 116 -12.24 7.87 7.97
CA PRO A 116 -12.81 9.00 7.23
C PRO A 116 -14.32 8.88 7.02
N VAL A 117 -14.87 7.67 6.99
CA VAL A 117 -16.30 7.43 6.80
C VAL A 117 -17.07 7.81 8.06
N THR A 118 -16.63 7.30 9.20
CA THR A 118 -17.33 7.51 10.48
C THR A 118 -17.24 8.95 10.97
N TYR A 119 -16.07 9.59 10.84
CA TYR A 119 -15.82 10.88 11.48
C TYR A 119 -15.91 12.07 10.54
N LEU A 120 -15.68 11.89 9.24
CA LEU A 120 -15.59 12.99 8.29
C LEU A 120 -16.66 12.96 7.19
N GLY A 121 -17.53 11.94 7.19
CA GLY A 121 -18.64 11.84 6.25
C GLY A 121 -18.22 11.55 4.81
N PHE A 122 -17.06 10.94 4.61
CA PHE A 122 -16.72 10.37 3.30
C PHE A 122 -17.61 9.16 3.02
N ASP A 123 -18.03 8.99 1.76
CA ASP A 123 -18.86 7.86 1.38
C ASP A 123 -18.08 6.55 1.49
N ARG A 124 -18.68 5.56 2.18
CA ARG A 124 -18.21 4.18 2.10
C ARG A 124 -18.66 3.61 0.76
N GLN A 125 -17.93 3.87 -0.28
CA GLN A 125 -18.17 3.19 -1.55
C GLN A 125 -17.64 1.76 -1.46
N THR A 126 -18.26 0.85 -2.21
CA THR A 126 -17.71 -0.49 -2.40
C THR A 126 -16.36 -0.29 -3.07
N PRO A 127 -15.24 -0.53 -2.38
CA PRO A 127 -13.93 -0.33 -2.96
C PRO A 127 -13.82 -1.25 -4.18
N TYR A 128 -12.96 -0.92 -5.13
CA TYR A 128 -12.61 -1.78 -6.27
C TYR A 128 -13.59 -1.83 -7.44
N THR A 129 -14.69 -1.10 -7.45
CA THR A 129 -15.54 -0.97 -8.65
C THR A 129 -15.05 0.19 -9.51
N ALA A 130 -14.81 -0.09 -10.80
CA ALA A 130 -14.46 0.92 -11.83
C ALA A 130 -13.17 1.72 -11.59
N ILE A 131 -12.13 1.14 -10.98
CA ILE A 131 -10.81 1.74 -10.86
C ILE A 131 -9.89 1.31 -12.00
N SER A 132 -9.10 2.25 -12.55
CA SER A 132 -8.20 2.02 -13.69
C SER A 132 -6.91 1.27 -13.32
N ALA A 133 -6.57 1.20 -12.03
CA ALA A 133 -5.42 0.46 -11.50
C ALA A 133 -5.62 0.12 -10.02
N PRO A 134 -4.91 -0.88 -9.47
CA PRO A 134 -4.92 -1.17 -8.03
C PRO A 134 -4.29 -0.03 -7.23
N TYR A 135 -4.36 -0.11 -5.92
CA TYR A 135 -3.74 0.86 -5.01
C TYR A 135 -2.29 0.51 -4.68
N ARG A 136 -1.93 -0.79 -4.80
CA ARG A 136 -0.64 -1.33 -4.40
C ARG A 136 -0.16 -2.43 -5.33
N LEU A 137 1.17 -2.53 -5.50
CA LEU A 137 1.85 -3.71 -6.04
C LEU A 137 2.73 -4.34 -4.96
N ASP A 138 2.62 -5.64 -4.80
CA ASP A 138 3.47 -6.47 -3.97
C ASP A 138 4.54 -7.11 -4.88
N CYS A 139 5.75 -6.58 -4.86
CA CYS A 139 6.83 -6.91 -5.78
C CYS A 139 7.80 -7.91 -5.13
N ALA A 140 7.73 -9.18 -5.49
CA ALA A 140 8.72 -10.17 -5.12
C ALA A 140 10.00 -9.95 -5.95
N LEU A 141 11.01 -9.33 -5.35
CA LEU A 141 12.26 -9.03 -6.04
C LEU A 141 13.09 -10.28 -6.32
N THR A 142 12.98 -11.28 -5.44
CA THR A 142 13.74 -12.54 -5.48
C THR A 142 12.98 -13.62 -4.72
N TYR A 143 13.19 -14.87 -5.09
CA TYR A 143 12.78 -16.03 -4.29
C TYR A 143 13.97 -16.69 -3.58
N ARG A 144 15.16 -16.09 -3.62
CA ARG A 144 16.31 -16.55 -2.85
C ARG A 144 16.03 -16.47 -1.35
N LEU A 145 16.54 -17.47 -0.63
CA LEU A 145 16.44 -17.59 0.82
C LEU A 145 17.84 -17.56 1.44
N PRO A 146 17.96 -17.24 2.75
CA PRO A 146 19.23 -17.30 3.45
C PRO A 146 19.91 -18.67 3.33
N GLU A 147 21.24 -18.68 3.44
CA GLU A 147 22.02 -19.92 3.37
C GLU A 147 21.56 -20.91 4.45
N GLY A 148 21.45 -22.19 4.05
CA GLY A 148 21.00 -23.27 4.93
C GLY A 148 19.46 -23.40 5.05
N VAL A 149 18.69 -22.53 4.41
CA VAL A 149 17.23 -22.67 4.33
C VAL A 149 16.86 -23.49 3.10
N ASP A 150 15.90 -24.41 3.26
CA ASP A 150 15.41 -25.24 2.16
C ASP A 150 14.77 -24.37 1.06
N THR A 151 15.26 -24.47 -0.16
CA THR A 151 14.74 -23.72 -1.31
C THR A 151 13.32 -24.09 -1.70
N ALA A 152 12.85 -25.29 -1.33
CA ALA A 152 11.46 -25.71 -1.54
C ALA A 152 10.43 -24.90 -0.76
N ILE A 153 10.86 -24.06 0.18
CA ILE A 153 9.99 -23.14 0.93
C ILE A 153 9.42 -22.04 0.02
N ALA A 154 10.19 -21.58 -0.98
CA ALA A 154 9.76 -20.56 -1.92
C ALA A 154 9.53 -21.15 -3.32
N PRO A 155 8.70 -20.53 -4.19
CA PRO A 155 8.37 -21.06 -5.50
C PRO A 155 9.50 -20.82 -6.54
N THR A 156 10.71 -21.21 -6.21
CA THR A 156 11.92 -20.97 -7.02
C THR A 156 11.86 -21.60 -8.40
N GLU A 157 11.12 -22.69 -8.57
CA GLU A 157 10.98 -23.39 -9.86
C GLU A 157 10.10 -22.63 -10.86
N ARG A 158 9.24 -21.71 -10.38
CA ARG A 158 8.36 -20.90 -11.21
C ARG A 158 9.11 -19.78 -11.95
N VAL A 159 10.23 -19.32 -11.39
CA VAL A 159 10.98 -18.18 -11.88
C VAL A 159 12.27 -18.64 -12.53
N LYS A 160 12.37 -18.53 -13.84
CA LYS A 160 13.56 -18.94 -14.60
C LYS A 160 14.73 -17.96 -14.48
N ARG A 161 14.44 -16.68 -14.29
CA ARG A 161 15.41 -15.62 -14.03
C ARG A 161 14.79 -14.50 -13.20
N GLU A 162 15.60 -13.82 -12.42
CA GLU A 162 15.20 -12.60 -11.74
C GLU A 162 15.47 -11.39 -12.63
N LEU A 163 14.63 -10.37 -12.51
CA LEU A 163 14.82 -9.08 -13.18
C LEU A 163 16.00 -8.33 -12.56
N SER A 164 16.74 -7.61 -13.40
CA SER A 164 17.78 -6.67 -12.98
C SER A 164 17.17 -5.41 -12.38
N ALA A 165 17.99 -4.58 -11.69
CA ALA A 165 17.55 -3.28 -11.18
C ALA A 165 16.96 -2.40 -12.29
N ASP A 166 17.56 -2.35 -13.48
CA ASP A 166 17.08 -1.54 -14.59
C ASP A 166 15.73 -2.02 -15.14
N GLU A 167 15.45 -3.32 -15.07
CA GLU A 167 14.14 -3.87 -15.45
C GLU A 167 13.10 -3.56 -14.38
N TRP A 168 13.44 -3.65 -13.10
CA TRP A 168 12.57 -3.22 -12.01
C TRP A 168 12.26 -1.72 -12.08
N LYS A 169 13.23 -0.86 -12.41
CA LYS A 169 12.98 0.58 -12.62
C LYS A 169 11.94 0.83 -13.71
N LYS A 170 11.94 0.04 -14.80
CA LYS A 170 10.89 0.14 -15.83
C LYS A 170 9.51 -0.27 -15.31
N ILE A 171 9.45 -1.28 -14.45
CA ILE A 171 8.20 -1.69 -13.78
C ILE A 171 7.71 -0.58 -12.83
N ILE A 172 8.61 0.02 -12.06
CA ILE A 172 8.35 1.13 -11.16
C ILE A 172 7.79 2.33 -11.94
N ASP A 173 8.41 2.70 -13.07
CA ASP A 173 7.93 3.76 -13.96
C ASP A 173 6.53 3.45 -14.52
N LYS A 174 6.32 2.22 -14.99
CA LYS A 174 5.01 1.80 -15.51
C LYS A 174 3.93 1.87 -14.43
N SER A 175 4.22 1.38 -13.22
CA SER A 175 3.29 1.44 -12.11
C SER A 175 2.92 2.88 -11.73
N TRP A 176 3.90 3.78 -11.73
CA TRP A 176 3.67 5.20 -11.51
C TRP A 176 2.78 5.83 -12.60
N GLN A 177 3.08 5.53 -13.88
CA GLN A 177 2.33 6.07 -15.02
C GLN A 177 0.85 5.65 -15.00
N VAL A 178 0.54 4.46 -14.53
CA VAL A 178 -0.86 3.99 -14.39
C VAL A 178 -1.51 4.40 -13.08
N GLY A 179 -0.77 5.09 -12.20
CA GLY A 179 -1.29 5.67 -10.96
C GLY A 179 -1.33 4.71 -9.77
N ILE A 180 -0.36 3.80 -9.68
CA ILE A 180 -0.17 2.94 -8.51
C ILE A 180 0.87 3.58 -7.58
N PRO A 181 0.46 4.13 -6.43
CA PRO A 181 1.33 4.95 -5.59
C PRO A 181 2.12 4.15 -4.56
N HIS A 182 1.79 2.88 -4.31
CA HIS A 182 2.37 2.10 -3.22
C HIS A 182 3.01 0.82 -3.75
N LEU A 183 4.28 0.62 -3.42
CA LEU A 183 5.06 -0.57 -3.77
C LEU A 183 5.55 -1.26 -2.50
N ILE A 184 5.27 -2.55 -2.39
CA ILE A 184 5.81 -3.42 -1.34
C ILE A 184 6.87 -4.31 -1.96
N PHE A 185 8.11 -4.25 -1.47
CA PHE A 185 9.19 -5.11 -1.90
C PHE A 185 9.31 -6.31 -0.96
N THR A 186 9.21 -7.50 -1.52
CA THR A 186 9.09 -8.78 -0.80
C THR A 186 9.73 -9.93 -1.59
N GLY A 187 9.35 -11.14 -1.30
CA GLY A 187 9.75 -12.37 -2.00
C GLY A 187 10.11 -13.49 -1.04
N GLY A 188 11.29 -14.09 -1.21
CA GLY A 188 11.98 -14.85 -0.19
C GLY A 188 12.66 -13.89 0.80
N GLU A 189 13.93 -13.53 0.53
CA GLU A 189 14.61 -12.49 1.33
C GLU A 189 15.17 -11.39 0.41
N PRO A 190 14.48 -10.26 0.28
CA PRO A 190 14.87 -9.19 -0.63
C PRO A 190 16.22 -8.55 -0.29
N THR A 191 16.63 -8.57 0.99
CA THR A 191 17.92 -8.00 1.41
C THR A 191 19.13 -8.81 0.91
N LEU A 192 18.92 -9.99 0.32
CA LEU A 192 19.97 -10.74 -0.38
C LEU A 192 20.35 -10.14 -1.74
N ARG A 193 19.58 -9.18 -2.24
CA ARG A 193 19.92 -8.44 -3.46
C ARG A 193 20.85 -7.28 -3.14
N ASP A 194 21.95 -7.20 -3.87
CA ASP A 194 22.93 -6.10 -3.72
C ASP A 194 22.41 -4.78 -4.27
N ASP A 195 21.45 -4.84 -5.22
CA ASP A 195 20.83 -3.70 -5.89
C ASP A 195 19.51 -3.24 -5.21
N LEU A 196 19.14 -3.81 -4.05
CA LEU A 196 17.89 -3.46 -3.35
C LEU A 196 17.80 -1.96 -3.04
N LEU A 197 18.88 -1.38 -2.48
CA LEU A 197 18.88 0.04 -2.09
C LEU A 197 18.69 0.97 -3.29
N ASP A 198 19.24 0.61 -4.45
CA ASP A 198 19.08 1.37 -5.69
C ASP A 198 17.63 1.30 -6.22
N ILE A 199 16.99 0.14 -6.12
CA ILE A 199 15.57 -0.04 -6.49
C ILE A 199 14.66 0.79 -5.57
N LEU A 200 14.88 0.75 -4.25
CA LEU A 200 14.13 1.53 -3.26
C LEU A 200 14.26 3.03 -3.50
N ALA A 201 15.49 3.53 -3.61
CA ALA A 201 15.76 4.94 -3.86
C ALA A 201 15.13 5.43 -5.17
N TYR A 202 15.08 4.58 -6.19
CA TYR A 202 14.44 4.92 -7.45
C TYR A 202 12.92 5.09 -7.32
N ALA A 203 12.24 4.18 -6.61
CA ALA A 203 10.81 4.29 -6.36
C ALA A 203 10.46 5.55 -5.54
N GLU A 204 11.30 5.88 -4.54
CA GLU A 204 11.18 7.11 -3.75
C GLU A 204 11.34 8.36 -4.63
N THR A 205 12.29 8.36 -5.57
CA THR A 205 12.51 9.48 -6.50
C THR A 205 11.26 9.75 -7.36
N ASN A 206 10.49 8.73 -7.68
CA ASN A 206 9.20 8.88 -8.37
C ASN A 206 8.10 9.43 -7.44
N GLY A 207 8.31 9.42 -6.12
CA GLY A 207 7.32 9.84 -5.12
C GLY A 207 6.37 8.73 -4.69
N GLN A 208 6.69 7.46 -4.97
CA GLN A 208 5.90 6.32 -4.51
C GLN A 208 6.17 6.04 -3.04
N VAL A 209 5.16 5.57 -2.34
CA VAL A 209 5.28 5.03 -0.98
C VAL A 209 5.90 3.64 -1.08
N THR A 210 6.93 3.37 -0.28
CA THR A 210 7.68 2.12 -0.35
C THR A 210 7.66 1.36 0.97
N GLY A 211 7.45 0.05 0.87
CA GLY A 211 7.53 -0.89 1.98
C GLY A 211 8.51 -2.01 1.70
N LEU A 212 9.16 -2.52 2.73
CA LEU A 212 10.07 -3.67 2.65
C LEU A 212 9.60 -4.76 3.61
N LEU A 213 9.39 -5.98 3.10
CA LEU A 213 9.05 -7.15 3.89
C LEU A 213 10.25 -8.10 3.90
N THR A 214 10.81 -8.37 5.08
CA THR A 214 12.10 -9.06 5.24
C THR A 214 12.14 -9.87 6.55
N ASN A 215 13.03 -10.85 6.65
CA ASN A 215 13.39 -11.46 7.93
C ASN A 215 14.18 -10.52 8.85
N GLY A 216 14.64 -9.41 8.30
CA GLY A 216 15.33 -8.33 8.99
C GLY A 216 16.79 -8.60 9.38
N LEU A 217 17.30 -9.82 9.22
CA LEU A 217 18.61 -10.19 9.76
C LEU A 217 19.77 -9.30 9.28
N ARG A 218 19.71 -8.82 8.05
CA ARG A 218 20.70 -7.87 7.51
C ARG A 218 20.60 -6.47 8.15
N LEU A 219 19.42 -6.10 8.68
CA LEU A 219 19.20 -4.81 9.34
C LEU A 219 19.90 -4.71 10.71
N ALA A 220 20.38 -5.81 11.26
CA ALA A 220 21.21 -5.81 12.45
C ALA A 220 22.60 -5.17 12.20
N ASP A 221 23.02 -5.06 10.93
CA ASP A 221 24.17 -4.24 10.53
C ASP A 221 23.72 -2.77 10.45
N SER A 222 24.18 -1.97 11.40
CA SER A 222 23.80 -0.56 11.51
C SER A 222 24.21 0.26 10.29
N ALA A 223 25.33 -0.06 9.64
CA ALA A 223 25.76 0.64 8.44
C ALA A 223 24.83 0.34 7.25
N TYR A 224 24.36 -0.88 7.12
CA TYR A 224 23.37 -1.25 6.11
C TYR A 224 22.01 -0.62 6.42
N PHE A 225 21.58 -0.66 7.69
CA PHE A 225 20.32 -0.06 8.11
C PHE A 225 20.29 1.45 7.86
N GLU A 226 21.35 2.18 8.19
CA GLU A 226 21.46 3.61 7.86
C GLU A 226 21.34 3.88 6.34
N GLN A 227 21.96 3.05 5.50
CA GLN A 227 21.84 3.17 4.05
C GLN A 227 20.40 2.90 3.59
N LEU A 228 19.73 1.92 4.18
CA LEU A 228 18.34 1.58 3.90
C LEU A 228 17.42 2.78 4.24
N VAL A 229 17.54 3.35 5.42
CA VAL A 229 16.74 4.53 5.83
C VAL A 229 17.00 5.72 4.89
N ARG A 230 18.25 5.93 4.46
CA ARG A 230 18.59 6.99 3.49
C ARG A 230 17.98 6.82 2.10
N THR A 231 17.46 5.64 1.75
CA THR A 231 16.70 5.46 0.49
C THR A 231 15.35 6.17 0.51
N GLY A 232 14.86 6.58 1.68
CA GLY A 232 13.53 7.14 1.86
C GLY A 232 12.44 6.08 2.08
N LEU A 233 12.83 4.84 2.45
CA LEU A 233 11.88 3.77 2.78
C LEU A 233 10.87 4.24 3.82
N ASP A 234 9.56 4.11 3.53
CA ASP A 234 8.49 4.59 4.40
C ASP A 234 8.16 3.62 5.53
N HIS A 235 8.22 2.32 5.27
CA HIS A 235 7.91 1.32 6.29
C HIS A 235 8.60 -0.03 6.04
N VAL A 236 8.79 -0.76 7.13
CA VAL A 236 9.32 -2.13 7.10
C VAL A 236 8.37 -3.07 7.84
N MET A 237 8.21 -4.29 7.32
CA MET A 237 7.64 -5.40 8.08
C MET A 237 8.70 -6.48 8.27
N VAL A 238 9.00 -6.78 9.54
CA VAL A 238 9.93 -7.84 9.92
C VAL A 238 9.17 -9.12 10.23
N VAL A 239 9.51 -10.21 9.53
CA VAL A 239 9.01 -11.54 9.86
C VAL A 239 9.82 -12.07 11.04
N LEU A 240 9.19 -12.08 12.21
CA LEU A 240 9.84 -12.49 13.45
C LEU A 240 9.96 -14.02 13.50
N ASN A 241 11.19 -14.50 13.70
CA ASN A 241 11.43 -15.84 14.21
C ASN A 241 11.64 -15.75 15.74
N PRO A 242 10.64 -16.11 16.59
CA PRO A 242 10.73 -15.88 18.02
C PRO A 242 11.82 -16.72 18.71
N ASP A 243 12.24 -17.85 18.11
CA ASP A 243 13.27 -18.74 18.63
C ASP A 243 14.69 -18.26 18.31
N LEU A 244 14.82 -17.26 17.42
CA LEU A 244 16.11 -16.75 16.99
C LEU A 244 16.43 -15.42 17.71
N GLU A 245 17.38 -15.43 18.62
CA GLU A 245 17.81 -14.23 19.35
C GLU A 245 18.21 -13.07 18.42
N GLN A 246 18.80 -13.37 17.29
CA GLN A 246 19.18 -12.37 16.30
C GLN A 246 17.97 -11.63 15.73
N SER A 247 16.83 -12.29 15.57
CA SER A 247 15.57 -11.68 15.12
C SER A 247 15.08 -10.60 16.10
N TRP A 248 15.28 -10.82 17.40
CA TRP A 248 14.96 -9.84 18.43
C TRP A 248 15.94 -8.67 18.45
N ARG A 249 17.24 -8.92 18.25
CA ARG A 249 18.25 -7.85 18.15
C ARG A 249 17.99 -6.91 16.97
N VAL A 250 17.45 -7.42 15.87
CA VAL A 250 17.02 -6.56 14.76
C VAL A 250 15.97 -5.56 15.25
N LEU A 251 14.95 -6.02 15.97
CA LEU A 251 13.89 -5.14 16.47
C LEU A 251 14.43 -4.11 17.49
N GLU A 252 15.44 -4.47 18.31
CA GLU A 252 16.13 -3.54 19.21
C GLU A 252 16.84 -2.40 18.46
N VAL A 253 17.29 -2.66 17.23
CA VAL A 253 17.93 -1.66 16.37
C VAL A 253 16.91 -0.78 15.66
N ILE A 254 15.85 -1.37 15.10
CA ILE A 254 14.96 -0.65 14.19
C ILE A 254 13.76 0.03 14.87
N CYS A 255 13.20 -0.55 15.95
CA CYS A 255 12.02 0.02 16.61
C CYS A 255 12.25 1.40 17.27
N PRO A 256 13.48 1.78 17.72
CA PRO A 256 13.74 3.13 18.20
C PRO A 256 13.87 4.19 17.11
N ASP A 257 14.03 3.78 15.84
CA ASP A 257 14.12 4.68 14.69
C ASP A 257 12.74 5.23 14.29
N ASP A 258 12.70 6.28 13.50
CA ASP A 258 11.46 6.90 13.01
C ASP A 258 10.83 6.12 11.82
N LEU A 259 11.43 5.00 11.42
CA LEU A 259 10.91 4.12 10.38
C LEU A 259 9.70 3.36 10.90
N PHE A 260 8.53 3.50 10.24
CA PHE A 260 7.35 2.73 10.62
C PHE A 260 7.63 1.22 10.54
N THR A 261 7.62 0.56 11.69
CA THR A 261 7.99 -0.85 11.84
C THR A 261 6.79 -1.69 12.21
N ALA A 262 6.35 -2.55 11.30
CA ALA A 262 5.42 -3.64 11.57
C ALA A 262 6.20 -4.94 11.86
N VAL A 263 5.66 -5.80 12.71
CA VAL A 263 6.22 -7.12 12.97
C VAL A 263 5.22 -8.19 12.57
N HIS A 264 5.63 -9.16 11.76
CA HIS A 264 4.82 -10.32 11.44
C HIS A 264 5.17 -11.48 12.37
N LEU A 265 4.15 -12.05 13.02
CA LEU A 265 4.26 -13.24 13.87
C LEU A 265 3.31 -14.33 13.37
N THR A 266 3.85 -15.47 12.97
CA THR A 266 3.06 -16.67 12.67
C THR A 266 2.86 -17.47 13.95
N ILE A 267 1.61 -17.71 14.32
CA ILE A 267 1.24 -18.58 15.45
C ILE A 267 1.31 -20.03 14.96
N THR A 268 2.06 -20.84 15.70
CA THR A 268 2.27 -22.27 15.41
C THR A 268 1.87 -23.11 16.63
N PRO A 269 1.65 -24.43 16.49
CA PRO A 269 1.42 -25.29 17.64
C PRO A 269 2.54 -25.24 18.70
N GLN A 270 3.77 -24.90 18.29
CA GLN A 270 4.94 -24.82 19.14
C GLN A 270 4.97 -23.54 19.98
N ASN A 271 4.63 -22.37 19.36
CA ASN A 271 4.73 -21.07 20.04
C ASN A 271 3.41 -20.52 20.58
N LYS A 272 2.26 -21.15 20.34
CA LYS A 272 0.94 -20.63 20.72
C LYS A 272 0.82 -20.31 22.22
N ALA A 273 1.45 -21.11 23.09
CA ALA A 273 1.44 -20.88 24.52
C ALA A 273 2.23 -19.62 24.93
N GLU A 274 3.25 -19.26 24.14
CA GLU A 274 4.12 -18.10 24.37
C GLU A 274 3.64 -16.85 23.65
N THR A 275 2.73 -16.98 22.68
CA THR A 275 2.22 -15.86 21.86
C THR A 275 1.81 -14.65 22.69
N PRO A 276 1.11 -14.76 23.84
CA PRO A 276 0.77 -13.59 24.65
C PRO A 276 1.99 -12.85 25.20
N SER A 277 3.06 -13.57 25.57
CA SER A 277 4.30 -12.94 26.05
C SER A 277 5.11 -12.31 24.94
N LEU A 278 5.10 -12.92 23.75
CA LEU A 278 5.74 -12.37 22.55
C LEU A 278 5.09 -11.03 22.15
N ILE A 279 3.76 -10.97 22.11
CA ILE A 279 3.02 -9.74 21.79
C ILE A 279 3.31 -8.63 22.81
N LYS A 280 3.34 -8.95 24.11
CA LYS A 280 3.72 -7.97 25.14
C LYS A 280 5.14 -7.45 24.94
N ARG A 281 6.10 -8.32 24.64
CA ARG A 281 7.48 -7.92 24.34
C ARG A 281 7.54 -6.98 23.16
N LEU A 282 6.77 -7.24 22.08
CA LEU A 282 6.69 -6.36 20.92
C LEU A 282 6.10 -4.99 21.26
N ALA A 283 5.08 -4.94 22.11
CA ALA A 283 4.51 -3.68 22.58
C ALA A 283 5.53 -2.89 23.44
N ASP A 284 6.25 -3.55 24.33
CA ASP A 284 7.30 -2.95 25.16
C ASP A 284 8.45 -2.38 24.29
N MET A 285 8.76 -3.03 23.16
CA MET A 285 9.75 -2.56 22.19
C MET A 285 9.23 -1.42 21.32
N LYS A 286 7.95 -1.05 21.45
CA LYS A 286 7.29 0.02 20.67
C LYS A 286 7.24 -0.25 19.15
N ALA A 287 7.06 -1.52 18.76
CA ALA A 287 6.67 -1.80 17.38
C ALA A 287 5.39 -1.01 17.04
N ASN A 288 5.34 -0.40 15.84
CA ASN A 288 4.20 0.43 15.45
C ASN A 288 2.96 -0.41 15.14
N ALA A 289 3.17 -1.60 14.57
CA ALA A 289 2.07 -2.48 14.18
C ALA A 289 2.43 -3.96 14.26
N LEU A 290 1.40 -4.81 14.31
CA LEU A 290 1.51 -6.25 14.34
C LEU A 290 0.69 -6.87 13.20
N SER A 291 1.32 -7.77 12.45
CA SER A 291 0.68 -8.65 11.48
C SER A 291 0.67 -10.08 12.05
N LEU A 292 -0.48 -10.75 11.99
CA LEU A 292 -0.65 -12.08 12.58
C LEU A 292 -1.15 -13.09 11.55
N SER A 293 -0.54 -14.25 11.50
CA SER A 293 -1.03 -15.42 10.76
C SER A 293 -0.99 -16.68 11.62
N ILE A 294 -1.57 -17.75 11.09
CA ILE A 294 -1.54 -19.10 11.71
C ILE A 294 -0.96 -20.09 10.73
N SER A 295 -0.18 -21.04 11.23
CA SER A 295 0.37 -22.12 10.39
C SER A 295 -0.62 -23.28 10.18
N ASP A 296 -1.74 -23.30 10.92
CA ASP A 296 -2.74 -24.35 10.86
C ASP A 296 -4.13 -23.79 11.22
N PRO A 297 -5.19 -24.08 10.46
CA PRO A 297 -6.55 -23.58 10.72
C PRO A 297 -7.09 -23.89 12.12
N SER A 298 -6.61 -24.95 12.77
CA SER A 298 -7.01 -25.29 14.14
C SER A 298 -6.61 -24.24 15.20
N LEU A 299 -5.72 -23.31 14.84
CA LEU A 299 -5.25 -22.19 15.68
C LEU A 299 -6.10 -20.92 15.53
N ALA A 300 -7.25 -20.98 14.88
CA ALA A 300 -8.10 -19.81 14.65
C ALA A 300 -8.50 -19.09 15.95
N ALA A 301 -8.80 -19.85 17.02
CA ALA A 301 -9.11 -19.27 18.33
C ALA A 301 -7.88 -18.58 18.96
N ASP A 302 -6.69 -19.15 18.80
CA ASP A 302 -5.44 -18.55 19.29
C ASP A 302 -5.15 -17.24 18.55
N LEU A 303 -5.43 -17.18 17.24
CA LEU A 303 -5.30 -15.97 16.42
C LEU A 303 -6.23 -14.86 16.92
N GLU A 304 -7.50 -15.17 17.19
CA GLU A 304 -8.46 -14.17 17.65
C GLU A 304 -8.07 -13.61 19.02
N ASN A 305 -7.68 -14.49 19.96
CA ASN A 305 -7.17 -14.08 21.27
C ASN A 305 -5.91 -13.19 21.14
N ALA A 306 -5.02 -13.50 20.20
CA ALA A 306 -3.82 -12.70 19.93
C ALA A 306 -4.17 -11.31 19.36
N ARG A 307 -5.17 -11.20 18.50
CA ARG A 307 -5.69 -9.93 17.95
C ARG A 307 -6.29 -9.05 19.04
N GLU A 308 -7.14 -9.64 19.90
CA GLU A 308 -7.71 -8.90 21.03
C GLU A 308 -6.63 -8.39 21.99
N LEU A 309 -5.61 -9.22 22.28
CA LEU A 309 -4.49 -8.81 23.12
C LEU A 309 -3.70 -7.67 22.50
N ALA A 310 -3.39 -7.74 21.20
CA ALA A 310 -2.68 -6.69 20.49
C ALA A 310 -3.45 -5.36 20.55
N ALA A 311 -4.76 -5.39 20.29
CA ALA A 311 -5.63 -4.23 20.40
C ALA A 311 -5.65 -3.64 21.82
N ASN A 312 -5.74 -4.49 22.85
CA ASN A 312 -5.73 -4.06 24.26
C ASN A 312 -4.39 -3.44 24.69
N LEU A 313 -3.29 -3.78 24.01
CA LEU A 313 -1.96 -3.21 24.23
C LEU A 313 -1.70 -1.97 23.36
N GLY A 314 -2.65 -1.56 22.52
CA GLY A 314 -2.53 -0.40 21.64
C GLY A 314 -1.64 -0.65 20.42
N LEU A 315 -1.36 -1.91 20.06
CA LEU A 315 -0.69 -2.26 18.82
C LEU A 315 -1.67 -2.19 17.67
N SER A 316 -1.36 -1.40 16.64
CA SER A 316 -2.13 -1.39 15.39
C SER A 316 -2.01 -2.74 14.69
N LEU A 317 -3.12 -3.24 14.12
CA LEU A 317 -3.09 -4.48 13.34
C LEU A 317 -2.97 -4.16 11.86
N VAL A 318 -2.00 -4.80 11.20
CA VAL A 318 -1.80 -4.71 9.75
C VAL A 318 -2.38 -5.96 9.10
N TRP A 319 -3.19 -5.76 8.08
CA TRP A 319 -3.85 -6.79 7.30
C TRP A 319 -3.39 -6.72 5.84
N ASP A 320 -3.58 -7.80 5.11
CA ASP A 320 -3.47 -7.82 3.64
C ASP A 320 -2.07 -7.62 3.06
N LEU A 321 -1.00 -7.58 3.88
CA LEU A 321 0.36 -7.63 3.36
C LEU A 321 0.76 -9.09 3.04
N PRO A 322 1.49 -9.34 1.94
CA PRO A 322 2.05 -10.64 1.68
C PRO A 322 3.05 -11.01 2.78
N VAL A 323 3.08 -12.27 3.17
CA VAL A 323 4.10 -12.75 4.11
C VAL A 323 5.26 -13.35 3.33
N PRO A 324 6.50 -12.84 3.47
CA PRO A 324 7.65 -13.43 2.81
C PRO A 324 7.80 -14.93 3.08
N TYR A 325 8.20 -15.68 2.07
CA TYR A 325 8.41 -17.11 2.23
C TYR A 325 9.47 -17.41 3.28
N SER A 326 9.14 -18.27 4.21
CA SER A 326 9.97 -18.65 5.35
C SER A 326 9.62 -20.05 5.83
N SER A 327 10.36 -20.58 6.80
CA SER A 327 10.02 -21.88 7.42
C SER A 327 8.64 -21.88 8.11
N SER A 328 8.18 -20.72 8.58
CA SER A 328 6.84 -20.57 9.16
C SER A 328 5.76 -20.22 8.14
N ASN A 329 6.13 -19.84 6.94
CA ASN A 329 5.25 -19.51 5.82
C ASN A 329 5.78 -20.09 4.50
N PRO A 330 5.87 -21.44 4.37
CA PRO A 330 6.35 -22.05 3.15
C PRO A 330 5.28 -22.02 2.04
N VAL A 331 5.72 -22.09 0.78
CA VAL A 331 4.83 -22.14 -0.40
C VAL A 331 3.81 -23.28 -0.33
N SER A 332 4.13 -24.39 0.36
CA SER A 332 3.21 -25.51 0.55
C SER A 332 1.93 -25.15 1.31
N LEU A 333 1.94 -24.13 2.18
CA LEU A 333 0.74 -23.62 2.83
C LEU A 333 -0.20 -22.93 1.82
N GLU A 334 0.34 -22.22 0.84
CA GLU A 334 -0.44 -21.61 -0.23
C GLU A 334 -1.11 -22.66 -1.13
N ILE A 335 -0.40 -23.74 -1.44
CA ILE A 335 -0.93 -24.87 -2.22
C ILE A 335 -2.07 -25.55 -1.44
N ALA A 336 -1.88 -25.79 -0.15
CA ALA A 336 -2.92 -26.35 0.71
C ALA A 336 -4.13 -25.42 0.85
N ALA A 337 -3.90 -24.11 0.98
CA ALA A 337 -4.95 -23.10 0.97
C ALA A 337 -5.65 -23.00 -0.39
N GLY A 338 -4.97 -23.31 -1.48
CA GLY A 338 -5.52 -23.28 -2.84
C GLY A 338 -6.71 -24.21 -3.07
N GLU A 339 -6.82 -25.31 -2.32
CA GLU A 339 -7.98 -26.19 -2.32
C GLU A 339 -9.18 -25.61 -1.53
N TYR A 340 -8.91 -24.67 -0.59
CA TYR A 340 -9.90 -23.93 0.21
C TYR A 340 -9.98 -22.44 -0.18
N ALA A 341 -9.19 -21.98 -1.14
CA ALA A 341 -8.88 -20.57 -1.40
C ALA A 341 -10.03 -19.74 -1.98
N GLU A 342 -11.16 -20.31 -2.32
CA GLU A 342 -12.34 -19.50 -2.68
C GLU A 342 -12.95 -18.82 -1.45
N GLU A 343 -12.83 -19.43 -0.26
CA GLU A 343 -13.36 -18.88 1.00
C GLU A 343 -12.36 -17.97 1.74
N LEU A 344 -11.06 -18.08 1.46
CA LEU A 344 -9.98 -17.32 2.12
C LEU A 344 -9.42 -16.17 1.28
N LYS A 345 -10.03 -15.85 0.13
CA LYS A 345 -9.58 -14.68 -0.66
C LYS A 345 -9.78 -13.42 0.14
N THR A 346 -8.70 -12.86 0.60
CA THR A 346 -8.67 -11.52 1.18
C THR A 346 -9.42 -10.58 0.23
N GLU A 347 -10.44 -9.90 0.73
CA GLU A 347 -11.23 -8.95 -0.06
C GLU A 347 -10.29 -7.88 -0.61
N GLY A 348 -10.11 -7.80 -1.90
CA GLY A 348 -9.17 -6.88 -2.54
C GLY A 348 -8.08 -7.56 -3.37
N ALA A 349 -7.79 -8.85 -3.16
CA ALA A 349 -6.86 -9.60 -3.99
C ALA A 349 -7.25 -9.55 -5.48
N GLY A 350 -6.32 -9.15 -6.35
CA GLY A 350 -6.58 -8.95 -7.77
C GLY A 350 -7.43 -7.72 -8.10
N LYS A 351 -7.76 -6.88 -7.12
CA LYS A 351 -8.59 -5.66 -7.26
C LYS A 351 -7.92 -4.45 -6.61
N ALA A 352 -7.56 -4.54 -5.32
CA ALA A 352 -6.89 -3.48 -4.59
C ALA A 352 -5.37 -3.56 -4.70
N TRP A 353 -4.84 -4.76 -4.85
CA TRP A 353 -3.43 -5.04 -5.06
C TRP A 353 -3.22 -6.17 -6.06
N LEU A 354 -2.02 -6.21 -6.62
CA LEU A 354 -1.50 -7.29 -7.44
C LEU A 354 -0.14 -7.72 -6.90
N TYR A 355 0.23 -8.96 -7.18
CA TYR A 355 1.53 -9.52 -6.85
C TYR A 355 2.37 -9.66 -8.12
N VAL A 356 3.65 -9.27 -8.06
CA VAL A 356 4.58 -9.34 -9.19
C VAL A 356 5.71 -10.28 -8.82
N GLU A 357 5.89 -11.33 -9.59
CA GLU A 357 6.96 -12.32 -9.40
C GLU A 357 8.34 -11.78 -9.83
N PRO A 358 9.45 -12.42 -9.42
CA PRO A 358 10.81 -11.93 -9.72
C PRO A 358 11.15 -11.81 -11.21
N ASP A 359 10.40 -12.43 -12.11
CA ASP A 359 10.53 -12.32 -13.57
C ASP A 359 9.55 -11.33 -14.22
N GLY A 360 8.74 -10.66 -13.39
CA GLY A 360 7.77 -9.65 -13.83
C GLY A 360 6.38 -10.19 -14.12
N ASP A 361 6.12 -11.47 -13.95
CA ASP A 361 4.78 -12.04 -14.08
C ASP A 361 3.85 -11.53 -12.99
N VAL A 362 2.63 -11.16 -13.39
CA VAL A 362 1.63 -10.55 -12.51
C VAL A 362 0.59 -11.57 -12.12
N LEU A 363 0.38 -11.70 -10.81
CA LEU A 363 -0.63 -12.56 -10.20
C LEU A 363 -1.69 -11.72 -9.47
N PRO A 364 -2.93 -12.21 -9.29
CA PRO A 364 -3.94 -11.53 -8.47
C PRO A 364 -3.50 -11.30 -7.02
N ALA A 365 -2.76 -12.23 -6.45
CA ALA A 365 -2.19 -12.16 -5.10
C ALA A 365 -1.04 -13.17 -4.99
N GLN A 366 -0.24 -13.08 -3.93
CA GLN A 366 0.70 -14.12 -3.53
C GLN A 366 -0.02 -15.48 -3.45
N GLY A 367 0.64 -16.55 -3.87
CA GLY A 367 0.11 -17.92 -3.78
C GLY A 367 -0.88 -18.32 -4.86
N THR A 368 -1.27 -17.43 -5.75
CA THR A 368 -2.10 -17.78 -6.90
C THR A 368 -1.26 -18.28 -8.08
N ASN A 369 -1.83 -19.17 -8.91
CA ASN A 369 -1.13 -19.71 -10.10
C ASN A 369 -1.62 -19.06 -11.40
N LYS A 370 -2.52 -18.06 -11.33
CA LYS A 370 -3.08 -17.41 -12.50
C LYS A 370 -2.21 -16.22 -12.89
N VAL A 371 -1.42 -16.35 -13.94
CA VAL A 371 -0.70 -15.23 -14.54
C VAL A 371 -1.66 -14.36 -15.33
N LEU A 372 -1.70 -13.07 -15.02
CA LEU A 372 -2.50 -12.04 -15.70
C LEU A 372 -1.78 -11.45 -16.90
N GLY A 373 -0.45 -11.48 -16.91
CA GLY A 373 0.47 -10.96 -17.90
C GLY A 373 1.81 -10.66 -17.26
N ASN A 374 2.74 -10.04 -18.00
CA ASN A 374 4.06 -9.68 -17.50
C ASN A 374 4.22 -8.16 -17.51
N LEU A 375 4.55 -7.58 -16.35
CA LEU A 375 4.58 -6.13 -16.17
C LEU A 375 5.72 -5.45 -16.94
N LEU A 376 6.80 -6.18 -17.24
CA LEU A 376 7.91 -5.66 -18.03
C LEU A 376 7.57 -5.58 -19.52
N THR A 377 6.90 -6.59 -20.08
CA THR A 377 6.73 -6.75 -21.53
C THR A 377 5.35 -6.38 -22.03
N ASP A 378 4.30 -6.58 -21.26
CA ASP A 378 2.93 -6.43 -21.73
C ASP A 378 2.37 -5.02 -21.48
N PRO A 379 1.48 -4.49 -22.32
CA PRO A 379 0.78 -3.24 -22.05
C PRO A 379 -0.16 -3.41 -20.84
N TRP A 380 -0.31 -2.34 -20.04
CA TRP A 380 -1.13 -2.34 -18.83
C TRP A 380 -2.56 -2.83 -19.06
N GLU A 381 -3.19 -2.41 -20.14
CA GLU A 381 -4.57 -2.72 -20.50
C GLU A 381 -4.80 -4.21 -20.77
N SER A 382 -3.74 -4.97 -21.05
CA SER A 382 -3.83 -6.43 -21.20
C SER A 382 -3.77 -7.16 -19.84
N ILE A 383 -3.08 -6.57 -18.86
CA ILE A 383 -2.92 -7.10 -17.51
C ILE A 383 -4.15 -6.75 -16.66
N TRP A 384 -4.51 -5.47 -16.66
CA TRP A 384 -5.61 -4.94 -15.86
C TRP A 384 -6.90 -4.89 -16.67
N LYS A 385 -7.71 -5.94 -16.53
CA LYS A 385 -9.05 -5.98 -17.14
C LYS A 385 -10.05 -5.63 -16.04
N GLN A 386 -10.69 -4.48 -16.17
CA GLN A 386 -11.81 -4.17 -15.27
C GLN A 386 -12.83 -5.30 -15.34
N PRO A 387 -13.33 -5.79 -14.20
CA PRO A 387 -14.50 -6.66 -14.21
C PRO A 387 -15.66 -5.83 -14.78
N HIS A 388 -16.23 -6.29 -15.88
CA HIS A 388 -17.46 -5.74 -16.48
C HIS A 388 -18.64 -5.95 -15.56
#